data_678ad9e83aebda931e647b79a0b1ce6f
#
_entry.id   678ad9e83aebda931e647b79a0b1ce6f
#
_cell.length_a   1.000
_cell.length_b   1.000
_cell.length_c   1.000
_cell.angle_alpha   90.00
_cell.angle_beta   90.00
_cell.angle_gamma   90.00
#
_symmetry.space_group_name_H-M   'P 1'
#
loop_
_entity.id
_entity.type
_entity.pdbx_description
1 polymer ?
#
loop_
_entity_poly.entity_id
_entity_poly.type
_entity_poly.pdbx_seq_one_letter_code
_entity_poly.pdbx_strand_id
1 'polypeptide(L)'
;MEGFAEEKGFFDVELRAQAYIMALGVNDTTFILSKELELGTIEDINPKNYTQNKPTFAGYYGAIISKYKEIQPHAKFFLMTMPRDGADAERNAIYDQMSELIRAIAKLFSNCFVLDFRKYAPDYDETFKKNFFLGGHLNVQGYRLTALMVESYIDYLIRAYPEEFKQCGYIGKPFYNGENL
;
A
#
# COMPACT_ATOMS: atom_id res chain seq x y z
N MET A 1 9.25 -17.02 -2.75
CA MET A 1 9.19 -15.70 -2.08
C MET A 1 8.49 -15.73 -0.72
N GLU A 2 7.68 -16.74 -0.45
CA GLU A 2 7.03 -16.89 0.86
C GLU A 2 8.02 -17.06 2.02
N GLY A 3 9.14 -17.74 1.82
CA GLY A 3 10.09 -18.03 2.88
C GLY A 3 10.75 -16.83 3.53
N PHE A 4 11.16 -15.78 2.77
CA PHE A 4 11.95 -14.68 3.34
C PHE A 4 11.16 -13.85 4.35
N ALA A 5 9.93 -13.46 4.04
CA ALA A 5 9.13 -12.63 4.94
C ALA A 5 8.73 -13.40 6.21
N GLU A 6 8.45 -14.70 6.08
CA GLU A 6 8.16 -15.61 7.19
C GLU A 6 9.39 -15.85 8.04
N GLU A 7 10.55 -16.17 7.44
CA GLU A 7 11.83 -16.32 8.15
C GLU A 7 12.23 -15.07 8.94
N LYS A 8 11.88 -13.88 8.43
CA LYS A 8 12.13 -12.60 9.10
C LYS A 8 11.05 -12.19 10.10
N GLY A 9 10.02 -13.00 10.30
CA GLY A 9 8.95 -12.75 11.25
C GLY A 9 8.02 -11.59 10.89
N PHE A 10 7.91 -11.19 9.61
CA PHE A 10 7.03 -10.08 9.22
C PHE A 10 5.55 -10.36 9.51
N PHE A 11 5.18 -11.62 9.60
CA PHE A 11 3.81 -12.04 9.93
C PHE A 11 3.70 -12.58 11.36
N ASP A 12 4.64 -12.24 12.24
CA ASP A 12 4.57 -12.61 13.63
C ASP A 12 3.40 -11.89 14.31
N VAL A 13 2.57 -12.64 15.04
CA VAL A 13 1.39 -12.11 15.74
C VAL A 13 1.77 -11.04 16.76
N GLU A 14 2.95 -11.12 17.35
CA GLU A 14 3.45 -10.10 18.27
C GLU A 14 3.72 -8.74 17.60
N LEU A 15 3.91 -8.74 16.27
CA LEU A 15 4.12 -7.53 15.47
C LEU A 15 2.84 -7.01 14.80
N ARG A 16 1.68 -7.55 15.16
CA ARG A 16 0.40 -7.09 14.62
C ARG A 16 0.17 -5.60 14.87
N ALA A 17 -0.41 -4.92 13.89
CA ALA A 17 -0.70 -3.49 13.96
C ALA A 17 -2.18 -3.20 13.68
N GLN A 18 -2.69 -2.09 14.19
CA GLN A 18 -4.05 -1.63 13.89
C GLN A 18 -4.17 -1.06 12.48
N ALA A 19 -3.05 -0.61 11.89
CA ALA A 19 -3.00 -0.05 10.56
C ALA A 19 -1.72 -0.43 9.83
N TYR A 20 -1.84 -0.70 8.53
CA TYR A 20 -0.72 -0.98 7.63
C TYR A 20 -0.75 0.00 6.46
N ILE A 21 0.36 0.66 6.19
CA ILE A 21 0.54 1.48 5.01
C ILE A 21 1.36 0.67 4.00
N MET A 22 0.77 0.41 2.84
CA MET A 22 1.40 -0.37 1.77
C MET A 22 1.85 0.57 0.64
N ALA A 23 3.13 0.91 0.62
CA ALA A 23 3.78 1.71 -0.41
C ALA A 23 4.64 0.80 -1.32
N LEU A 24 3.99 -0.10 -2.04
CA LEU A 24 4.61 -1.13 -2.88
C LEU A 24 4.38 -0.83 -4.37
N GLY A 25 5.30 -1.28 -5.24
CA GLY A 25 5.13 -1.25 -6.68
C GLY A 25 6.21 -0.48 -7.47
N VAL A 26 6.92 0.47 -6.85
CA VAL A 26 7.95 1.26 -7.56
C VAL A 26 9.06 0.37 -8.12
N ASN A 27 9.55 -0.58 -7.34
CA ASN A 27 10.59 -1.53 -7.78
C ASN A 27 10.01 -2.60 -8.71
N ASP A 28 8.79 -3.05 -8.45
CA ASP A 28 8.10 -4.05 -9.27
C ASP A 28 7.90 -3.58 -10.71
N THR A 29 7.77 -2.27 -10.93
CA THR A 29 7.66 -1.69 -12.27
C THR A 29 8.84 -2.05 -13.16
N THR A 30 10.05 -2.14 -12.62
CA THR A 30 11.22 -2.55 -13.39
C THR A 30 11.08 -3.98 -13.89
N PHE A 31 10.59 -4.89 -13.05
CA PHE A 31 10.37 -6.29 -13.43
C PHE A 31 9.17 -6.44 -14.39
N ILE A 32 8.17 -5.55 -14.29
CA ILE A 32 7.05 -5.54 -15.25
C ILE A 32 7.50 -5.06 -16.62
N LEU A 33 8.31 -4.01 -16.68
CA LEU A 33 8.88 -3.48 -17.93
C LEU A 33 9.82 -4.49 -18.60
N SER A 34 10.63 -5.22 -17.83
CA SER A 34 11.49 -6.31 -18.35
C SER A 34 10.73 -7.60 -18.66
N LYS A 35 9.43 -7.67 -18.37
CA LYS A 35 8.57 -8.86 -18.54
C LYS A 35 8.97 -10.05 -17.67
N GLU A 36 9.68 -9.80 -16.59
CA GLU A 36 10.02 -10.82 -15.58
C GLU A 36 8.88 -11.02 -14.56
N LEU A 37 7.99 -10.04 -14.45
CA LEU A 37 6.80 -10.07 -13.62
C LEU A 37 5.59 -9.61 -14.44
N GLU A 38 4.49 -10.34 -14.40
CA GLU A 38 3.23 -9.89 -14.94
C GLU A 38 2.51 -8.97 -13.95
N LEU A 39 1.88 -7.90 -14.46
CA LEU A 39 1.04 -7.05 -13.64
C LEU A 39 -0.15 -7.83 -13.05
N GLY A 40 -0.75 -8.68 -13.87
CA GLY A 40 -1.94 -9.42 -13.52
C GLY A 40 -3.19 -8.57 -13.42
N THR A 41 -4.25 -9.17 -12.92
CA THR A 41 -5.56 -8.55 -12.78
C THR A 41 -6.21 -8.91 -11.44
N ILE A 42 -7.38 -8.35 -11.16
CA ILE A 42 -8.15 -8.65 -9.94
C ILE A 42 -8.56 -10.14 -9.85
N GLU A 43 -8.72 -10.82 -10.99
CA GLU A 43 -9.07 -12.24 -11.08
C GLU A 43 -7.92 -13.17 -10.67
N ASP A 44 -6.72 -12.63 -10.53
CA ASP A 44 -5.55 -13.39 -10.04
C ASP A 44 -5.53 -13.49 -8.51
N ILE A 45 -6.48 -12.84 -7.84
CA ILE A 45 -6.59 -12.79 -6.38
C ILE A 45 -7.77 -13.62 -5.91
N ASN A 46 -7.51 -14.59 -5.04
CA ASN A 46 -8.54 -15.27 -4.27
C ASN A 46 -8.54 -14.73 -2.83
N PRO A 47 -9.49 -13.84 -2.45
CA PRO A 47 -9.48 -13.22 -1.13
C PRO A 47 -9.82 -14.18 0.01
N LYS A 48 -10.31 -15.38 -0.30
CA LYS A 48 -10.61 -16.42 0.68
C LYS A 48 -9.45 -17.41 0.87
N ASN A 49 -8.56 -17.51 -0.10
CA ASN A 49 -7.42 -18.41 -0.04
C ASN A 49 -6.28 -17.88 -0.91
N TYR A 50 -5.41 -17.10 -0.31
CA TYR A 50 -4.29 -16.44 -1.00
C TYR A 50 -3.28 -17.44 -1.60
N THR A 51 -3.25 -18.71 -1.13
CA THR A 51 -2.35 -19.72 -1.71
C THR A 51 -2.73 -20.08 -3.14
N GLN A 52 -3.92 -19.72 -3.58
CA GLN A 52 -4.43 -19.90 -4.94
C GLN A 52 -4.22 -18.66 -5.83
N ASN A 53 -3.64 -17.60 -5.30
CA ASN A 53 -3.32 -16.42 -6.09
C ASN A 53 -2.28 -16.76 -7.16
N LYS A 54 -2.44 -16.15 -8.35
CA LYS A 54 -1.44 -16.32 -9.39
C LYS A 54 -0.15 -15.57 -9.07
N PRO A 55 1.01 -15.99 -9.62
CA PRO A 55 2.31 -15.36 -9.39
C PRO A 55 2.47 -14.05 -10.19
N THR A 56 1.55 -13.11 -10.03
CA THR A 56 1.53 -11.79 -10.64
C THR A 56 1.67 -10.72 -9.55
N PHE A 57 1.96 -9.46 -9.92
CA PHE A 57 1.95 -8.35 -8.97
C PHE A 57 0.62 -8.28 -8.22
N ALA A 58 -0.52 -8.40 -8.93
CA ALA A 58 -1.84 -8.45 -8.32
C ALA A 58 -1.97 -9.56 -7.27
N GLY A 59 -1.58 -10.77 -7.63
CA GLY A 59 -1.68 -11.93 -6.75
C GLY A 59 -0.80 -11.81 -5.51
N TYR A 60 0.44 -11.33 -5.65
CA TYR A 60 1.33 -11.08 -4.51
C TYR A 60 0.81 -9.97 -3.60
N TYR A 61 0.31 -8.87 -4.19
CA TYR A 61 -0.27 -7.76 -3.42
C TYR A 61 -1.48 -8.22 -2.58
N GLY A 62 -2.39 -8.98 -3.18
CA GLY A 62 -3.52 -9.59 -2.49
C GLY A 62 -3.11 -10.57 -1.40
N ALA A 63 -2.06 -11.39 -1.63
CA ALA A 63 -1.55 -12.33 -0.65
C ALA A 63 -0.99 -11.63 0.60
N ILE A 64 -0.27 -10.51 0.45
CA ILE A 64 0.23 -9.71 1.57
C ILE A 64 -0.94 -9.22 2.44
N ILE A 65 -1.98 -8.65 1.83
CA ILE A 65 -3.18 -8.18 2.56
C ILE A 65 -3.82 -9.35 3.31
N SER A 66 -4.03 -10.48 2.64
CA SER A 66 -4.65 -11.66 3.24
C SER A 66 -3.87 -12.19 4.44
N LYS A 67 -2.55 -12.31 4.33
CA LYS A 67 -1.68 -12.76 5.43
C LYS A 67 -1.76 -11.85 6.65
N TYR A 68 -1.70 -10.52 6.46
CA TYR A 68 -1.86 -9.60 7.58
C TYR A 68 -3.28 -9.62 8.18
N LYS A 69 -4.31 -9.90 7.37
CA LYS A 69 -5.68 -10.06 7.87
C LYS A 69 -5.86 -11.34 8.69
N GLU A 70 -5.06 -12.38 8.47
CA GLU A 70 -5.07 -13.58 9.32
C GLU A 70 -4.61 -13.27 10.75
N ILE A 71 -3.61 -12.41 10.91
CA ILE A 71 -3.05 -12.05 12.21
C ILE A 71 -3.75 -10.84 12.86
N GLN A 72 -4.39 -9.97 12.05
CA GLN A 72 -5.15 -8.82 12.52
C GLN A 72 -6.35 -8.54 11.60
N PRO A 73 -7.48 -9.24 11.78
CA PRO A 73 -8.65 -9.15 10.87
C PRO A 73 -9.26 -7.75 10.79
N HIS A 74 -9.16 -6.96 11.85
CA HIS A 74 -9.73 -5.61 11.94
C HIS A 74 -8.78 -4.49 11.56
N ALA A 75 -7.53 -4.80 11.19
CA ALA A 75 -6.58 -3.80 10.76
C ALA A 75 -7.09 -2.99 9.56
N LYS A 76 -6.74 -1.70 9.55
CA LYS A 76 -6.98 -0.81 8.40
C LYS A 76 -5.77 -0.85 7.48
N PHE A 77 -6.01 -1.00 6.19
CA PHE A 77 -4.96 -1.02 5.15
C PHE A 77 -5.05 0.24 4.32
N PHE A 78 -3.97 0.97 4.23
CA PHE A 78 -3.83 2.17 3.40
C PHE A 78 -2.92 1.85 2.23
N LEU A 79 -3.53 1.67 1.05
CA LEU A 79 -2.85 1.25 -0.17
C LEU A 79 -2.43 2.48 -0.96
N MET A 80 -1.13 2.72 -1.06
CA MET A 80 -0.60 3.92 -1.72
C MET A 80 -0.36 3.66 -3.21
N THR A 81 -0.91 4.53 -4.07
CA THR A 81 -0.60 4.53 -5.50
C THR A 81 0.69 5.31 -5.74
N MET A 82 1.36 5.04 -6.88
CA MET A 82 2.61 5.71 -7.24
C MET A 82 2.35 7.14 -7.75
N PRO A 83 3.13 8.14 -7.33
CA PRO A 83 3.08 9.49 -7.93
C PRO A 83 3.52 9.46 -9.39
N ARG A 84 3.32 10.56 -10.14
CA ARG A 84 3.86 10.70 -11.48
C ARG A 84 5.38 10.79 -11.45
N ASP A 85 6.05 10.07 -12.34
CA ASP A 85 7.50 10.15 -12.50
C ASP A 85 7.85 11.04 -13.70
N GLY A 86 7.79 12.35 -13.48
CA GLY A 86 8.28 13.34 -14.43
C GLY A 86 8.03 13.01 -15.91
N ALA A 87 9.12 12.89 -16.70
CA ALA A 87 9.07 12.68 -18.14
C ALA A 87 9.07 11.20 -18.59
N ASP A 88 9.17 10.24 -17.69
CA ASP A 88 9.20 8.80 -18.04
C ASP A 88 7.81 8.29 -18.42
N ALA A 89 7.48 8.40 -19.71
CA ALA A 89 6.17 8.01 -20.23
C ALA A 89 5.89 6.50 -20.11
N GLU A 90 6.90 5.64 -20.30
CA GLU A 90 6.74 4.19 -20.24
C GLU A 90 6.46 3.74 -18.82
N ARG A 91 7.25 4.23 -17.85
CA ARG A 91 7.03 3.99 -16.42
C ARG A 91 5.68 4.53 -15.95
N ASN A 92 5.31 5.73 -16.40
CA ASN A 92 4.02 6.32 -16.06
C ASN A 92 2.83 5.51 -16.58
N ALA A 93 2.93 4.89 -17.75
CA ALA A 93 1.89 4.01 -18.28
C ALA A 93 1.68 2.77 -17.38
N ILE A 94 2.76 2.18 -16.85
CA ILE A 94 2.67 1.08 -15.87
C ILE A 94 2.10 1.60 -14.54
N TYR A 95 2.53 2.76 -14.04
CA TYR A 95 1.99 3.35 -12.82
C TYR A 95 0.49 3.64 -12.91
N ASP A 96 -0.03 4.05 -14.08
CA ASP A 96 -1.46 4.22 -14.30
C ASP A 96 -2.20 2.88 -14.14
N GLN A 97 -1.73 1.83 -14.79
CA GLN A 97 -2.32 0.48 -14.69
C GLN A 97 -2.25 -0.06 -13.26
N MET A 98 -1.10 0.04 -12.59
CA MET A 98 -0.93 -0.38 -11.19
C MET A 98 -1.85 0.41 -10.26
N SER A 99 -2.04 1.70 -10.49
CA SER A 99 -2.91 2.54 -9.68
C SER A 99 -4.38 2.14 -9.80
N GLU A 100 -4.85 1.84 -11.03
CA GLU A 100 -6.19 1.29 -11.23
C GLU A 100 -6.36 -0.09 -10.55
N LEU A 101 -5.35 -0.94 -10.67
CA LEU A 101 -5.34 -2.25 -10.00
C LEU A 101 -5.39 -2.10 -8.46
N ILE A 102 -4.59 -1.21 -7.87
CA ILE A 102 -4.60 -0.95 -6.42
C ILE A 102 -5.99 -0.44 -5.97
N ARG A 103 -6.63 0.44 -6.74
CA ARG A 103 -8.01 0.89 -6.47
C ARG A 103 -9.02 -0.25 -6.53
N ALA A 104 -8.84 -1.19 -7.46
CA ALA A 104 -9.68 -2.39 -7.56
C ALA A 104 -9.43 -3.35 -6.38
N ILE A 105 -8.18 -3.58 -6.00
CA ILE A 105 -7.80 -4.40 -4.84
C ILE A 105 -8.41 -3.83 -3.55
N ALA A 106 -8.37 -2.51 -3.36
CA ALA A 106 -8.97 -1.88 -2.19
C ALA A 106 -10.48 -2.15 -2.05
N LYS A 107 -11.17 -2.35 -3.17
CA LYS A 107 -12.61 -2.70 -3.16
C LYS A 107 -12.86 -4.20 -2.91
N LEU A 108 -11.87 -5.04 -3.16
CA LEU A 108 -11.98 -6.49 -2.98
C LEU A 108 -11.90 -6.89 -1.50
N PHE A 109 -11.16 -6.14 -0.71
CA PHE A 109 -10.94 -6.42 0.71
C PHE A 109 -11.65 -5.40 1.61
N SER A 110 -12.22 -5.87 2.72
CA SER A 110 -12.74 -4.98 3.77
C SER A 110 -11.61 -4.20 4.44
N ASN A 111 -11.92 -3.05 5.03
CA ASN A 111 -10.94 -2.21 5.75
C ASN A 111 -9.73 -1.76 4.91
N CYS A 112 -9.86 -1.66 3.60
CA CYS A 112 -8.82 -1.18 2.68
C CYS A 112 -9.21 0.16 2.10
N PHE A 113 -8.30 1.13 2.17
CA PHE A 113 -8.46 2.51 1.71
C PHE A 113 -7.30 2.86 0.79
N VAL A 114 -7.56 3.71 -0.20
CA VAL A 114 -6.51 4.14 -1.15
C VAL A 114 -5.94 5.48 -0.73
N LEU A 115 -4.62 5.58 -0.61
CA LEU A 115 -3.89 6.84 -0.58
C LEU A 115 -3.50 7.17 -2.02
N ASP A 116 -4.32 7.98 -2.68
CA ASP A 116 -4.22 8.16 -4.14
C ASP A 116 -3.16 9.21 -4.52
N PHE A 117 -1.89 8.84 -4.37
CA PHE A 117 -0.75 9.67 -4.75
C PHE A 117 -0.68 9.91 -6.25
N ARG A 118 -1.16 8.98 -7.06
CA ARG A 118 -1.23 9.16 -8.52
C ARG A 118 -2.08 10.38 -8.90
N LYS A 119 -3.12 10.64 -8.13
CA LYS A 119 -4.07 11.72 -8.39
C LYS A 119 -3.72 13.02 -7.69
N TYR A 120 -3.19 12.94 -6.48
CA TYR A 120 -3.11 14.11 -5.59
C TYR A 120 -1.70 14.50 -5.17
N ALA A 121 -0.68 13.64 -5.37
CA ALA A 121 0.70 14.00 -5.10
C ALA A 121 1.24 14.95 -6.20
N PRO A 122 2.24 15.77 -5.89
CA PRO A 122 2.97 16.50 -6.92
C PRO A 122 3.65 15.56 -7.90
N ASP A 123 3.84 16.02 -9.13
CA ASP A 123 4.63 15.30 -10.11
C ASP A 123 6.11 15.29 -9.69
N TYR A 124 6.76 14.14 -9.78
CA TYR A 124 8.20 14.01 -9.51
C TYR A 124 9.00 14.43 -10.76
N ASP A 125 8.79 15.70 -11.16
CA ASP A 125 9.51 16.35 -12.25
C ASP A 125 10.96 16.70 -11.87
N GLU A 126 11.71 17.31 -12.76
CA GLU A 126 13.10 17.71 -12.49
C GLU A 126 13.23 18.68 -11.31
N THR A 127 12.28 19.61 -11.16
CA THR A 127 12.25 20.57 -10.07
C THR A 127 12.00 19.88 -8.72
N PHE A 128 11.04 18.97 -8.70
CA PHE A 128 10.76 18.16 -7.52
C PHE A 128 11.97 17.28 -7.16
N LYS A 129 12.53 16.57 -8.14
CA LYS A 129 13.71 15.70 -7.92
C LYS A 129 14.91 16.49 -7.42
N LYS A 130 15.17 17.67 -7.95
CA LYS A 130 16.26 18.56 -7.50
C LYS A 130 16.14 18.93 -6.01
N ASN A 131 14.93 19.16 -5.50
CA ASN A 131 14.70 19.63 -4.15
C ASN A 131 14.47 18.51 -3.13
N PHE A 132 13.88 17.40 -3.56
CA PHE A 132 13.37 16.34 -2.68
C PHE A 132 14.02 14.98 -2.87
N PHE A 133 14.98 14.83 -3.80
CA PHE A 133 15.72 13.59 -4.00
C PHE A 133 17.20 13.73 -3.64
N LEU A 134 17.80 12.61 -3.27
CA LEU A 134 19.23 12.40 -3.14
C LEU A 134 19.56 11.07 -3.82
N GLY A 135 20.25 11.15 -4.97
CA GLY A 135 20.42 9.97 -5.81
C GLY A 135 19.06 9.49 -6.36
N GLY A 136 18.81 8.20 -6.30
CA GLY A 136 17.57 7.57 -6.76
C GLY A 136 16.41 7.59 -5.76
N HIS A 137 16.57 8.18 -4.57
CA HIS A 137 15.61 8.13 -3.48
C HIS A 137 15.22 9.52 -2.99
N LEU A 138 14.08 9.62 -2.29
CA LEU A 138 13.72 10.84 -1.59
C LEU A 138 14.80 11.21 -0.55
N ASN A 139 15.12 12.49 -0.45
CA ASN A 139 15.91 13.01 0.66
C ASN A 139 15.04 13.20 1.92
N VAL A 140 15.61 13.69 3.00
CA VAL A 140 14.90 13.88 4.28
C VAL A 140 13.65 14.77 4.10
N GLN A 141 13.72 15.82 3.29
CA GLN A 141 12.59 16.72 3.06
C GLN A 141 11.51 16.05 2.20
N GLY A 142 11.92 15.24 1.22
CA GLY A 142 10.99 14.43 0.42
C GLY A 142 10.25 13.40 1.26
N TYR A 143 10.93 12.70 2.15
CA TYR A 143 10.27 11.78 3.08
C TYR A 143 9.33 12.49 4.05
N ARG A 144 9.71 13.67 4.58
CA ARG A 144 8.82 14.48 5.43
C ARG A 144 7.58 14.93 4.68
N LEU A 145 7.73 15.43 3.45
CA LEU A 145 6.60 15.81 2.61
C LEU A 145 5.66 14.63 2.38
N THR A 146 6.20 13.47 2.01
CA THR A 146 5.42 12.24 1.82
C THR A 146 4.68 11.85 3.10
N ALA A 147 5.34 11.89 4.26
CA ALA A 147 4.70 11.58 5.53
C ALA A 147 3.54 12.53 5.86
N LEU A 148 3.71 13.85 5.66
CA LEU A 148 2.65 14.83 5.86
C LEU A 148 1.46 14.62 4.91
N MET A 149 1.73 14.22 3.66
CA MET A 149 0.66 13.89 2.70
C MET A 149 -0.11 12.64 3.13
N VAL A 150 0.59 11.60 3.56
CA VAL A 150 -0.02 10.36 4.10
C VAL A 150 -0.88 10.68 5.32
N GLU A 151 -0.33 11.43 6.28
CA GLU A 151 -1.04 11.82 7.51
C GLU A 151 -2.31 12.62 7.19
N SER A 152 -2.20 13.63 6.34
CA SER A 152 -3.34 14.46 5.93
C SER A 152 -4.43 13.66 5.23
N TYR A 153 -4.03 12.68 4.39
CA TYR A 153 -4.98 11.84 3.68
C TYR A 153 -5.68 10.86 4.63
N ILE A 154 -4.95 10.28 5.57
CA ILE A 154 -5.54 9.40 6.60
C ILE A 154 -6.50 10.20 7.49
N ASP A 155 -6.12 11.40 7.93
CA ASP A 155 -7.00 12.28 8.70
C ASP A 155 -8.30 12.60 7.93
N TYR A 156 -8.17 12.89 6.63
CA TYR A 156 -9.34 13.06 5.75
C TYR A 156 -10.22 11.81 5.71
N LEU A 157 -9.65 10.62 5.56
CA LEU A 157 -10.41 9.36 5.51
C LEU A 157 -11.14 9.09 6.83
N ILE A 158 -10.47 9.32 7.96
CA ILE A 158 -11.08 9.17 9.30
C ILE A 158 -12.30 10.09 9.44
N ARG A 159 -12.21 11.32 8.99
CA ARG A 159 -13.33 12.29 9.05
C ARG A 159 -14.42 11.99 8.04
N ALA A 160 -14.06 11.51 6.85
CA ALA A 160 -15.02 11.19 5.80
C ALA A 160 -15.82 9.90 6.09
N TYR A 161 -15.19 8.95 6.81
CA TYR A 161 -15.77 7.63 7.11
C TYR A 161 -15.68 7.29 8.60
N PRO A 162 -16.24 8.11 9.51
CA PRO A 162 -16.07 7.93 10.96
C PRO A 162 -16.53 6.57 11.46
N GLU A 163 -17.55 5.97 10.83
CA GLU A 163 -18.05 4.65 11.21
C GLU A 163 -17.02 3.54 10.99
N GLU A 164 -16.18 3.67 9.96
CA GLU A 164 -15.12 2.71 9.65
C GLU A 164 -13.94 2.81 10.62
N PHE A 165 -13.82 3.94 11.33
CA PHE A 165 -12.68 4.24 12.20
C PHE A 165 -13.06 4.39 13.69
N LYS A 166 -14.21 3.87 14.11
CA LYS A 166 -14.67 3.95 15.51
C LYS A 166 -13.64 3.44 16.52
N GLN A 167 -12.88 2.44 16.13
CA GLN A 167 -11.85 1.83 16.98
C GLN A 167 -10.59 2.67 17.11
N CYS A 168 -10.34 3.61 16.19
CA CYS A 168 -9.09 4.39 16.16
C CYS A 168 -8.94 5.32 17.36
N GLY A 169 -10.03 5.75 17.99
CA GLY A 169 -10.01 6.59 19.18
C GLY A 169 -9.31 5.95 20.41
N TYR A 170 -9.08 4.65 20.37
CA TYR A 170 -8.43 3.90 21.45
C TYR A 170 -7.00 3.47 21.10
N ILE A 171 -6.48 3.82 19.93
CA ILE A 171 -5.10 3.52 19.56
C ILE A 171 -4.14 4.06 20.63
N GLY A 172 -3.22 3.21 21.11
CA GLY A 172 -2.28 3.54 22.16
C GLY A 172 -2.84 3.47 23.60
N LYS A 173 -4.11 3.12 23.79
CA LYS A 173 -4.65 2.83 25.11
C LYS A 173 -4.33 1.39 25.52
N PRO A 174 -3.89 1.13 26.77
CA PRO A 174 -3.45 -0.19 27.19
C PRO A 174 -4.57 -1.24 27.23
N PHE A 175 -5.82 -0.83 27.26
CA PHE A 175 -6.98 -1.73 27.27
C PHE A 175 -7.56 -2.01 25.88
N TYR A 176 -6.99 -1.42 24.84
CA TYR A 176 -7.42 -1.69 23.47
C TYR A 176 -6.64 -2.87 22.89
N ASN A 177 -7.25 -4.04 22.93
CA ASN A 177 -6.67 -5.28 22.40
C ASN A 177 -7.49 -5.88 21.24
N GLY A 178 -8.56 -5.22 20.81
CA GLY A 178 -9.45 -5.70 19.73
C GLY A 178 -10.40 -6.84 20.15
N GLU A 179 -10.33 -7.30 21.38
CA GLU A 179 -11.14 -8.42 21.91
C GLU A 179 -12.38 -7.93 22.68
N ASN A 180 -12.44 -6.64 22.99
CA ASN A 180 -13.50 -6.03 23.81
C ASN A 180 -14.56 -5.27 23.00
N LEU A 181 -14.85 -5.73 21.77
CA LEU A 181 -15.91 -5.16 20.94
C LEU A 181 -16.95 -6.19 20.59
#